data_5bb829f71de77eff00c38c14c6c94734
#
_entry.id   5bb829f71de77eff00c38c14c6c94734
#
_cell.length_a   1.000
_cell.length_b   1.000
_cell.length_c   1.000
_cell.angle_alpha   90.00
_cell.angle_beta   90.00
_cell.angle_gamma   90.00
#
_symmetry.space_group_name_H-M   'P 1'
#
loop_
_entity.id
_entity.type
_entity.pdbx_description
1 polymer ?
#
loop_
_entity_poly.entity_id
_entity_poly.type
_entity_poly.pdbx_seq_one_letter_code
_entity_poly.pdbx_strand_id
1 'polypeptide(L)'
;MWKIIQPPSIHFDTGAAREYNYPPNSLVITSKGAISRGWIDYMKIKNFIIFDEVKPNPSFETVEKIISQFKAKNFSHVIGLGGGSSLDVAKFVAFKMEKKKIMIPTTF
;
A
#
# COMPACT_ATOMS: atom_id res chain seq x y z
N MET A 1 -12.26 6.32 18.30
CA MET A 1 -11.36 7.14 17.47
C MET A 1 -9.98 6.50 17.43
N TRP A 2 -9.62 6.02 16.31
CA TRP A 2 -8.41 5.22 16.17
C TRP A 2 -7.25 5.99 15.54
N LYS A 3 -7.49 7.17 15.02
CA LYS A 3 -6.49 7.97 14.31
C LYS A 3 -5.25 8.30 15.15
N ILE A 4 -5.40 8.35 16.46
CA ILE A 4 -4.33 8.79 17.36
C ILE A 4 -3.21 7.76 17.45
N ILE A 5 -3.55 6.49 17.30
CA ILE A 5 -2.58 5.41 17.46
C ILE A 5 -2.03 4.89 16.14
N GLN A 6 -2.41 5.52 15.03
CA GLN A 6 -1.88 5.12 13.73
C GLN A 6 -0.46 5.62 13.54
N PRO A 7 0.39 4.80 12.90
CA PRO A 7 1.70 5.31 12.47
C PRO A 7 1.56 6.47 11.50
N PRO A 8 2.56 7.32 11.42
CA PRO A 8 2.53 8.41 10.43
C PRO A 8 2.31 7.91 9.03
N SER A 9 1.59 8.70 8.24
CA SER A 9 1.36 8.38 6.83
C SER A 9 1.78 9.56 5.96
N ILE A 10 2.19 9.23 4.74
CA ILE A 10 2.60 10.22 3.76
C ILE A 10 1.66 10.11 2.57
N HIS A 11 1.11 11.24 2.15
CA HIS A 11 0.20 11.32 1.00
C HIS A 11 0.85 12.17 -0.08
N PHE A 12 0.83 11.67 -1.31
CA PHE A 12 1.41 12.37 -2.45
C PHE A 12 0.38 12.58 -3.55
N ASP A 13 0.55 13.64 -4.34
CA ASP A 13 0.03 13.63 -5.69
C ASP A 13 1.00 12.80 -6.55
N THR A 14 0.60 12.46 -7.77
CA THR A 14 1.40 11.54 -8.60
C THR A 14 2.74 12.11 -8.99
N GLY A 15 2.86 13.42 -9.18
CA GLY A 15 4.14 14.04 -9.52
C GLY A 15 5.14 13.97 -8.38
N ALA A 16 4.71 14.32 -7.17
CA ALA A 16 5.56 14.24 -5.99
C ALA A 16 5.95 12.80 -5.67
N ALA A 17 5.02 11.86 -5.85
CA ALA A 17 5.28 10.45 -5.58
C ALA A 17 6.40 9.90 -6.46
N ARG A 18 6.49 10.35 -7.70
CA ARG A 18 7.52 9.89 -8.63
C ARG A 18 8.92 10.30 -8.21
N GLU A 19 9.03 11.42 -7.51
CA GLU A 19 10.32 11.96 -7.07
C GLU A 19 10.78 11.39 -5.72
N TYR A 20 9.90 10.66 -5.03
CA TYR A 20 10.20 10.17 -3.69
C TYR A 20 11.08 8.91 -3.72
N ASN A 21 12.00 8.81 -2.78
CA ASN A 21 12.81 7.60 -2.59
C ASN A 21 12.09 6.68 -1.61
N TYR A 22 11.46 5.65 -2.15
CA TYR A 22 10.67 4.73 -1.33
C TYR A 22 11.57 3.83 -0.49
N PRO A 23 11.17 3.54 0.76
CA PRO A 23 11.96 2.64 1.61
C PRO A 23 12.08 1.27 0.98
N PRO A 24 13.27 0.66 1.02
CA PRO A 24 13.41 -0.72 0.55
C PRO A 24 12.63 -1.68 1.45
N ASN A 25 12.32 -2.85 0.93
CA ASN A 25 11.57 -3.88 1.65
C ASN A 25 10.20 -3.38 2.13
N SER A 26 9.50 -2.68 1.25
CA SER A 26 8.12 -2.26 1.52
C SER A 26 7.13 -3.28 0.96
N LEU A 27 5.97 -3.37 1.58
CA LEU A 27 4.86 -4.15 1.05
C LEU A 27 3.97 -3.22 0.25
N VAL A 28 3.87 -3.46 -1.05
CA VAL A 28 3.00 -2.70 -1.94
C VAL A 28 1.66 -3.40 -2.03
N ILE A 29 0.59 -2.70 -1.71
CA ILE A 29 -0.77 -3.20 -1.82
C ILE A 29 -1.48 -2.44 -2.93
N THR A 30 -1.90 -3.17 -3.95
CA THR A 30 -2.43 -2.56 -5.15
C THR A 30 -3.40 -3.51 -5.88
N SER A 31 -3.80 -3.14 -7.08
CA SER A 31 -4.66 -3.95 -7.93
C SER A 31 -3.91 -4.32 -9.22
N LYS A 32 -4.39 -5.36 -9.89
CA LYS A 32 -3.81 -5.74 -11.18
C LYS A 32 -3.99 -4.63 -12.22
N GLY A 33 -5.07 -3.87 -12.13
CA GLY A 33 -5.30 -2.74 -13.01
C GLY A 33 -4.24 -1.65 -12.86
N ALA A 34 -3.85 -1.33 -11.63
CA ALA A 34 -2.81 -0.34 -11.40
C ALA A 34 -1.47 -0.82 -11.97
N ILE A 35 -1.15 -2.09 -11.80
CA ILE A 35 0.08 -2.67 -12.34
C ILE A 35 0.08 -2.60 -13.86
N SER A 36 -1.03 -3.01 -14.49
CA SER A 36 -1.10 -3.02 -15.96
C SER A 36 -1.03 -1.63 -16.57
N ARG A 37 -1.41 -0.60 -15.80
CA ARG A 37 -1.26 0.78 -16.25
C ARG A 37 0.13 1.35 -16.00
N GLY A 38 1.05 0.55 -15.47
CA GLY A 38 2.44 0.94 -15.33
C GLY A 38 2.77 1.79 -14.11
N TRP A 39 1.89 1.85 -13.12
CA TRP A 39 2.10 2.73 -11.97
C TRP A 39 3.34 2.36 -11.14
N ILE A 40 3.64 1.07 -10.98
CA ILE A 40 4.81 0.66 -10.20
C ILE A 40 6.09 1.14 -10.88
N ASP A 41 6.18 0.94 -12.19
CA ASP A 41 7.36 1.40 -12.95
C ASP A 41 7.47 2.92 -12.94
N TYR A 42 6.33 3.59 -13.07
CA TYR A 42 6.30 5.05 -13.06
C TYR A 42 6.81 5.62 -11.73
N MET A 43 6.44 5.00 -10.62
CA MET A 43 6.85 5.44 -9.29
C MET A 43 8.26 5.03 -8.92
N LYS A 44 8.90 4.18 -9.71
CA LYS A 44 10.29 3.73 -9.47
C LYS A 44 10.47 3.06 -8.11
N ILE A 45 9.47 2.31 -7.68
CA ILE A 45 9.56 1.55 -6.43
C ILE A 45 10.44 0.32 -6.69
N LYS A 46 11.40 0.08 -5.79
CA LYS A 46 12.36 -1.02 -5.93
C LYS A 46 12.41 -1.85 -4.65
N ASN A 47 12.85 -3.09 -4.77
CA ASN A 47 13.05 -4.00 -3.64
C ASN A 47 11.81 -4.12 -2.77
N PHE A 48 10.68 -4.40 -3.40
CA PHE A 48 9.39 -4.49 -2.72
C PHE A 48 8.83 -5.89 -2.80
N ILE A 49 7.94 -6.21 -1.86
CA ILE A 49 7.03 -7.34 -1.97
C ILE A 49 5.66 -6.78 -2.31
N ILE A 50 4.82 -7.58 -2.96
CA ILE A 50 3.60 -7.04 -3.53
C ILE A 50 2.40 -7.94 -3.27
N PHE A 51 1.27 -7.31 -2.99
CA PHE A 51 -0.05 -7.94 -3.05
C PHE A 51 -0.87 -7.14 -4.07
N ASP A 52 -1.25 -7.79 -5.17
CA ASP A 52 -1.90 -7.12 -6.29
C ASP A 52 -3.34 -7.59 -6.53
N GLU A 53 -3.95 -8.22 -5.54
CA GLU A 53 -5.27 -8.80 -5.71
C GLU A 53 -6.38 -8.01 -5.03
N VAL A 54 -6.18 -6.72 -4.80
CA VAL A 54 -7.24 -5.88 -4.26
C VAL A 54 -8.31 -5.66 -5.32
N LYS A 55 -9.55 -5.95 -4.96
CA LYS A 55 -10.71 -5.79 -5.84
C LYS A 55 -11.62 -4.71 -5.28
N PRO A 56 -12.54 -4.18 -6.10
CA PRO A 56 -13.57 -3.27 -5.57
C PRO A 56 -14.32 -3.91 -4.40
N ASN A 57 -14.70 -3.10 -3.43
CA ASN A 57 -15.41 -3.55 -2.23
C ASN A 57 -14.66 -4.65 -1.48
N PRO A 58 -13.42 -4.38 -1.05
CA PRO A 58 -12.65 -5.38 -0.33
C PRO A 58 -13.29 -5.70 1.01
N SER A 59 -13.08 -6.93 1.48
CA SER A 59 -13.63 -7.40 2.75
C SER A 59 -12.53 -7.51 3.81
N PHE A 60 -12.95 -7.74 5.05
CA PHE A 60 -12.00 -8.06 6.11
C PHE A 60 -11.21 -9.33 5.79
N GLU A 61 -11.78 -10.24 5.02
CA GLU A 61 -11.07 -11.45 4.60
C GLU A 61 -9.84 -11.09 3.76
N THR A 62 -9.93 -10.07 2.92
CA THR A 62 -8.79 -9.60 2.14
C THR A 62 -7.67 -9.13 3.06
N VAL A 63 -8.00 -8.33 4.07
CA VAL A 63 -7.02 -7.85 5.04
C VAL A 63 -6.39 -9.01 5.81
N GLU A 64 -7.20 -9.95 6.28
CA GLU A 64 -6.71 -11.12 7.00
C GLU A 64 -5.80 -11.98 6.13
N LYS A 65 -6.15 -12.15 4.87
CA LYS A 65 -5.34 -12.89 3.91
C LYS A 65 -3.96 -12.26 3.75
N ILE A 66 -3.92 -10.94 3.61
CA ILE A 66 -2.65 -10.23 3.47
C ILE A 66 -1.80 -10.39 4.73
N ILE A 67 -2.40 -10.22 5.90
CA ILE A 67 -1.68 -10.36 7.16
C ILE A 67 -1.12 -11.77 7.28
N SER A 68 -1.93 -12.80 7.02
CA SER A 68 -1.46 -14.19 7.08
C SER A 68 -0.33 -14.45 6.11
N GLN A 69 -0.41 -13.91 4.92
CA GLN A 69 0.57 -14.15 3.86
C GLN A 69 1.91 -13.48 4.15
N PHE A 70 1.87 -12.30 4.74
CA PHE A 70 3.08 -11.47 4.87
C PHE A 70 3.59 -11.30 6.29
N LYS A 71 2.93 -11.84 7.30
CA LYS A 71 3.33 -11.63 8.69
C LYS A 71 4.73 -12.12 9.01
N ALA A 72 5.22 -13.12 8.29
CA ALA A 72 6.57 -13.66 8.47
C ALA A 72 7.61 -12.94 7.60
N LYS A 73 7.19 -12.02 6.76
CA LYS A 73 8.09 -11.26 5.91
C LYS A 73 8.62 -10.05 6.65
N ASN A 74 9.84 -9.67 6.32
CA ASN A 74 10.47 -8.50 6.92
C ASN A 74 10.27 -7.30 6.03
N PHE A 75 9.40 -6.38 6.44
CA PHE A 75 9.18 -5.13 5.73
C PHE A 75 8.90 -4.02 6.74
N SER A 76 9.22 -2.79 6.35
CA SER A 76 9.12 -1.64 7.25
C SER A 76 7.89 -0.78 6.99
N HIS A 77 7.44 -0.73 5.75
CA HIS A 77 6.37 0.18 5.32
C HIS A 77 5.36 -0.56 4.48
N VAL A 78 4.12 -0.09 4.51
CA VAL A 78 3.06 -0.51 3.60
C VAL A 78 2.82 0.64 2.64
N ILE A 79 2.92 0.36 1.35
CA ILE A 79 2.65 1.34 0.30
C ILE A 79 1.32 0.98 -0.35
N GLY A 80 0.32 1.85 -0.19
CA GLY A 80 -0.96 1.70 -0.88
C GLY A 80 -0.91 2.45 -2.20
N LEU A 81 -1.16 1.75 -3.30
CA LEU A 81 -1.06 2.33 -4.63
C LEU A 81 -2.31 2.03 -5.42
N GLY A 82 -3.05 3.05 -5.81
CA GLY A 82 -4.24 2.87 -6.62
C GLY A 82 -5.42 3.71 -6.18
N GLY A 83 -6.61 3.18 -6.38
CA GLY A 83 -7.85 3.84 -5.98
C GLY A 83 -8.21 3.58 -4.54
N GLY A 84 -9.43 4.00 -4.16
CA GLY A 84 -9.89 3.94 -2.77
C GLY A 84 -9.82 2.55 -2.15
N SER A 85 -10.14 1.50 -2.92
CA SER A 85 -10.12 0.14 -2.40
C SER A 85 -8.71 -0.28 -1.97
N SER A 86 -7.71 0.00 -2.79
CA SER A 86 -6.32 -0.35 -2.47
C SER A 86 -5.81 0.47 -1.29
N LEU A 87 -6.15 1.75 -1.24
CA LEU A 87 -5.72 2.63 -0.16
C LEU A 87 -6.34 2.22 1.16
N ASP A 88 -7.61 1.85 1.18
CA ASP A 88 -8.28 1.40 2.39
C ASP A 88 -7.69 0.11 2.91
N VAL A 89 -7.44 -0.86 2.04
CA VAL A 89 -6.83 -2.13 2.44
C VAL A 89 -5.44 -1.88 3.02
N ALA A 90 -4.64 -1.04 2.35
CA ALA A 90 -3.30 -0.72 2.83
C ALA A 90 -3.35 -0.05 4.21
N LYS A 91 -4.30 0.83 4.43
CA LYS A 91 -4.48 1.49 5.71
C LYS A 91 -4.74 0.49 6.83
N PHE A 92 -5.68 -0.44 6.61
CA PHE A 92 -6.02 -1.43 7.63
C PHE A 92 -4.87 -2.40 7.88
N VAL A 93 -4.19 -2.84 6.83
CA VAL A 93 -3.03 -3.73 6.98
C VAL A 93 -1.93 -3.04 7.78
N ALA A 94 -1.61 -1.80 7.43
CA ALA A 94 -0.58 -1.05 8.14
C ALA A 94 -0.94 -0.87 9.62
N PHE A 95 -2.20 -0.56 9.89
CA PHE A 95 -2.67 -0.40 11.26
C PHE A 95 -2.54 -1.70 12.06
N LYS A 96 -3.03 -2.80 11.50
CA LYS A 96 -3.02 -4.09 12.18
C LYS A 96 -1.61 -4.64 12.40
N MET A 97 -0.71 -4.36 11.48
CA MET A 97 0.67 -4.85 11.57
C MET A 97 1.62 -3.81 12.18
N GLU A 98 1.09 -2.67 12.60
CA GLU A 98 1.87 -1.60 13.22
C GLU A 98 3.02 -1.13 12.35
N LYS A 99 2.74 -0.96 11.07
CA LYS A 99 3.72 -0.47 10.09
C LYS A 99 3.40 0.95 9.67
N LYS A 100 4.41 1.68 9.26
CA LYS A 100 4.22 2.99 8.63
C LYS A 100 3.60 2.81 7.26
N LYS A 101 2.87 3.79 6.79
CA LYS A 101 2.19 3.70 5.50
C LYS A 101 2.45 4.89 4.61
N ILE A 102 2.50 4.61 3.31
CA ILE A 102 2.63 5.63 2.27
C ILE A 102 1.46 5.42 1.32
N MET A 103 0.64 6.45 1.13
CA MET A 103 -0.55 6.36 0.29
C MET A 103 -0.33 7.09 -1.02
N ILE A 104 -0.49 6.39 -2.13
CA ILE A 104 -0.31 6.96 -3.48
C ILE A 104 -1.61 6.80 -4.24
N PRO A 105 -2.51 7.78 -4.17
CA PRO A 105 -3.76 7.72 -4.95
C PRO A 105 -3.47 7.94 -6.43
N THR A 106 -4.07 7.11 -7.27
CA THR A 106 -3.94 7.20 -8.73
C THR A 106 -5.24 7.65 -9.40
N THR A 107 -6.30 7.82 -8.62
CA THR A 107 -7.59 8.32 -9.10
C THR A 107 -7.93 9.61 -8.38
N PHE A 108 -8.48 10.55 -9.13
CA PHE A 108 -8.82 11.88 -8.62
C PHE A 108 -10.25 12.24 -8.99
#